data_8411c03fa85272f769dfe0baad7bc06e
#
_entry.id   8411c03fa85272f769dfe0baad7bc06e
#
_cell.length_a   1.000
_cell.length_b   1.000
_cell.length_c   1.000
_cell.angle_alpha   90.00
_cell.angle_beta   90.00
_cell.angle_gamma   90.00
#
_symmetry.space_group_name_H-M   'P 1'
#
loop_
_entity.id
_entity.type
_entity.pdbx_description
1 polymer ?
#
loop_
_entity_poly.entity_id
_entity_poly.type
_entity_poly.pdbx_seq_one_letter_code
_entity_poly.pdbx_strand_id
1 'polypeptide(L)'
;MPTFSRSPRTTVPNLNRRTFLGASLGAGLLLALEACGGTSTGGASGTSGGSAGGTLKWAWQLPTTWDPVTSSAGSDVQMLALVYDPITALDEQGNAIPWLAESWTYDKSGKKVTFTLKSGLKFSDGTPIDATAVAKSIERGRTQDGSLIAPQMATIKKVSASGDLDVVVELSEVDYQYPLLFAGKTGMVVNPAVFEKDAASLATQPAGSGPFAVTSYTQNDHATMKKNSNFFAADEVKVAAFDLYPQPDPATAVAAVQSGQFTMARIGGAQVEQAKQAGLDVDVISSMFVSVLDVHSGMAPFDDPAAVEALKFAIDREKIKEIANFGIGDVNYQPFPPGYVGYNQDLAEVYAFDPDKARSLLADAGYDKPVPVVLTSSGFSPAAVELIQAQLNEVGFEAKIETIPGTQHTQLVYIEHSKALTFDGFAGRESPVQAFQVLFGAQGLMNPNRWSNPALEAQLKKVKQTPTDADEYPALLQEATKIAVTSYPNTFLFQTPSIIVRKGASKVSAKPSLLRFEGVTAS
;
A
#
# COMPACT_ATOMS: atom_id res chain seq x y z
N MET A 1 31.75 47.03 11.68
CA MET A 1 32.84 46.16 11.22
C MET A 1 33.39 45.40 12.44
N PRO A 2 33.23 44.11 12.54
CA PRO A 2 34.13 43.26 13.26
C PRO A 2 34.76 42.23 12.33
N THR A 3 36.03 42.01 12.52
CA THR A 3 36.99 41.19 11.83
C THR A 3 36.77 39.70 12.01
N PHE A 4 36.71 38.96 10.90
CA PHE A 4 36.69 37.48 10.92
C PHE A 4 38.12 36.92 11.03
N SER A 5 38.35 36.14 12.08
CA SER A 5 39.54 35.32 12.31
C SER A 5 39.42 34.01 11.48
N ARG A 6 40.47 33.71 10.72
CA ARG A 6 40.62 32.44 9.97
C ARG A 6 41.22 31.37 10.90
N SER A 7 40.56 30.20 10.99
CA SER A 7 41.15 28.99 11.56
C SER A 7 41.85 28.13 10.50
N PRO A 8 42.87 27.36 10.84
CA PRO A 8 43.77 26.70 9.89
C PRO A 8 43.20 25.39 9.30
N ARG A 9 43.53 25.17 8.04
CA ARG A 9 43.25 23.94 7.28
C ARG A 9 44.12 22.79 7.79
N THR A 10 43.50 21.70 8.21
CA THR A 10 44.16 20.40 8.41
C THR A 10 44.18 19.64 7.08
N THR A 11 45.36 19.31 6.61
CA THR A 11 45.67 18.49 5.45
C THR A 11 45.45 17.00 5.79
N VAL A 12 44.65 16.31 4.99
CA VAL A 12 44.46 14.83 5.03
C VAL A 12 45.49 14.21 4.06
N PRO A 13 46.26 13.18 4.45
CA PRO A 13 47.20 12.54 3.54
C PRO A 13 46.51 11.54 2.62
N ASN A 14 46.86 11.58 1.33
CA ASN A 14 46.49 10.60 0.30
C ASN A 14 47.08 9.23 0.62
N LEU A 15 46.26 8.20 0.75
CA LEU A 15 46.68 6.80 0.78
C LEU A 15 46.52 6.17 -0.61
N ASN A 16 47.67 5.85 -1.22
CA ASN A 16 47.81 5.17 -2.49
C ASN A 16 47.35 3.71 -2.40
N ARG A 17 46.49 3.32 -3.33
CA ARG A 17 46.18 1.92 -3.66
C ARG A 17 47.38 1.27 -4.37
N ARG A 18 48.23 0.54 -3.69
CA ARG A 18 49.09 -0.53 -4.20
C ARG A 18 50.01 -0.97 -3.08
N THR A 19 49.68 -2.10 -2.43
CA THR A 19 50.62 -3.12 -1.87
C THR A 19 49.86 -3.96 -0.82
N PHE A 20 49.33 -5.09 -1.28
CA PHE A 20 49.20 -6.28 -0.41
C PHE A 20 49.08 -7.48 -1.34
N LEU A 21 50.23 -7.95 -1.78
CA LEU A 21 50.45 -9.28 -2.29
C LEU A 21 51.75 -9.79 -1.67
N GLY A 22 51.67 -10.86 -0.92
CA GLY A 22 52.88 -11.62 -0.60
C GLY A 22 52.87 -12.30 0.77
N ALA A 23 52.77 -13.61 0.70
CA ALA A 23 53.40 -14.60 1.56
C ALA A 23 52.83 -14.90 2.94
N SER A 24 52.31 -16.12 3.11
CA SER A 24 53.09 -17.17 3.82
C SER A 24 52.38 -18.54 3.75
N LEU A 25 53.16 -19.46 3.29
CA LEU A 25 53.00 -20.93 3.39
C LEU A 25 53.20 -21.39 4.83
N GLY A 26 52.52 -22.50 5.21
CA GLY A 26 53.18 -23.44 6.05
C GLY A 26 52.36 -24.09 7.15
N ALA A 27 52.37 -25.42 7.03
CA ALA A 27 52.21 -26.42 8.08
C ALA A 27 50.78 -26.90 8.43
N GLY A 28 50.46 -27.97 8.02
CA GLY A 28 49.95 -29.24 8.11
C GLY A 28 49.97 -29.91 9.48
N LEU A 29 48.86 -30.62 9.78
CA LEU A 29 48.89 -31.81 10.64
C LEU A 29 47.65 -32.67 10.31
N LEU A 30 47.95 -33.85 9.80
CA LEU A 30 47.07 -35.04 9.66
C LEU A 30 46.94 -35.71 11.05
N LEU A 31 45.75 -36.16 11.40
CA LEU A 31 45.48 -37.32 12.26
C LEU A 31 44.04 -37.76 12.06
N ALA A 32 43.86 -38.79 11.38
CA ALA A 32 43.63 -40.20 11.68
C ALA A 32 42.16 -40.59 11.93
N LEU A 33 41.70 -41.42 10.99
CA LEU A 33 40.48 -42.23 11.08
C LEU A 33 40.59 -43.24 12.24
N GLU A 34 39.44 -43.42 12.96
CA GLU A 34 39.09 -44.76 13.48
C GLU A 34 37.62 -45.04 13.23
N ALA A 35 37.42 -46.10 12.47
CA ALA A 35 36.12 -46.73 12.27
C ALA A 35 35.92 -47.80 13.35
N CYS A 36 34.73 -47.83 13.98
CA CYS A 36 34.22 -49.05 14.55
C CYS A 36 32.71 -49.12 14.36
N GLY A 37 32.30 -50.15 13.69
CA GLY A 37 30.94 -50.51 13.43
C GLY A 37 30.24 -51.10 14.66
N GLY A 38 28.94 -50.95 14.68
CA GLY A 38 28.04 -51.57 15.66
C GLY A 38 26.62 -51.52 15.14
N THR A 39 26.18 -52.62 14.53
CA THR A 39 24.78 -52.92 14.21
C THR A 39 23.97 -53.10 15.47
N SER A 40 22.86 -52.36 15.64
CA SER A 40 21.72 -52.80 16.44
C SER A 40 20.42 -52.33 15.81
N THR A 41 19.70 -53.26 15.28
CA THR A 41 18.28 -53.19 14.92
C THR A 41 17.44 -52.89 16.15
N GLY A 42 16.67 -51.80 16.10
CA GLY A 42 15.67 -51.48 17.07
C GLY A 42 14.65 -50.54 16.45
N GLY A 43 13.56 -51.13 15.91
CA GLY A 43 12.42 -50.37 15.41
C GLY A 43 11.73 -49.59 16.54
N ALA A 44 11.74 -48.29 16.42
CA ALA A 44 10.81 -47.43 17.12
C ALA A 44 10.10 -46.61 16.06
N SER A 45 8.84 -46.96 15.81
CA SER A 45 7.88 -46.10 15.11
C SER A 45 7.70 -44.83 15.90
N GLY A 46 8.59 -43.85 15.67
CA GLY A 46 8.41 -42.48 16.11
C GLY A 46 7.40 -41.86 15.16
N THR A 47 6.18 -41.65 15.60
CA THR A 47 5.26 -40.66 15.05
C THR A 47 6.04 -39.34 14.96
N SER A 48 6.48 -38.97 13.75
CA SER A 48 6.98 -37.65 13.45
C SER A 48 5.82 -36.69 13.67
N GLY A 49 5.75 -36.11 14.89
CA GLY A 49 4.98 -34.92 15.14
C GLY A 49 5.43 -33.90 14.10
N GLY A 50 4.50 -33.44 13.29
CA GLY A 50 4.76 -32.47 12.23
C GLY A 50 5.57 -31.31 12.78
N SER A 51 6.77 -31.16 12.25
CA SER A 51 7.60 -30.00 12.46
C SER A 51 6.75 -28.76 12.18
N ALA A 52 6.62 -27.88 13.16
CA ALA A 52 6.04 -26.55 12.97
C ALA A 52 6.64 -25.94 11.72
N GLY A 53 5.78 -25.40 10.83
CA GLY A 53 6.17 -24.92 9.49
C GLY A 53 7.35 -23.96 9.50
N GLY A 54 8.05 -23.89 8.36
CA GLY A 54 9.30 -23.12 8.19
C GLY A 54 9.14 -21.61 8.44
N THR A 55 10.20 -20.87 8.11
CA THR A 55 10.22 -19.40 8.18
C THR A 55 9.96 -18.84 6.79
N LEU A 56 8.97 -17.94 6.66
CA LEU A 56 8.83 -17.07 5.50
C LEU A 56 9.81 -15.91 5.62
N LYS A 57 10.67 -15.75 4.61
CA LYS A 57 11.59 -14.62 4.48
C LYS A 57 11.12 -13.76 3.32
N TRP A 58 10.44 -12.66 3.63
CA TRP A 58 9.84 -11.80 2.63
C TRP A 58 10.62 -10.50 2.45
N ALA A 59 11.11 -10.27 1.24
CA ALA A 59 11.76 -9.05 0.84
C ALA A 59 10.77 -8.15 0.11
N TRP A 60 10.35 -7.07 0.79
CA TRP A 60 9.52 -6.02 0.19
C TRP A 60 9.86 -4.66 0.78
N GLN A 61 9.29 -4.31 1.94
CA GLN A 61 9.59 -3.06 2.64
C GLN A 61 9.38 -3.22 4.14
N LEU A 62 9.98 -2.34 4.91
CA LEU A 62 9.64 -2.15 6.32
C LEU A 62 8.63 -1.00 6.45
N PRO A 63 7.73 -1.01 7.44
CA PRO A 63 6.80 0.09 7.64
C PRO A 63 7.55 1.36 8.08
N THR A 64 6.98 2.52 7.77
CA THR A 64 7.52 3.81 8.23
C THR A 64 7.53 3.91 9.76
N THR A 65 6.57 3.26 10.39
CA THR A 65 6.47 2.98 11.82
C THR A 65 5.55 1.78 12.04
N TRP A 66 5.73 1.04 13.13
CA TRP A 66 4.81 -0.04 13.52
C TRP A 66 3.53 0.46 14.20
N ASP A 67 3.37 1.75 14.43
CA ASP A 67 2.14 2.33 14.98
C ASP A 67 1.16 2.71 13.86
N PRO A 68 -0.02 2.08 13.74
CA PRO A 68 -0.98 2.37 12.69
C PRO A 68 -1.53 3.80 12.73
N VAL A 69 -1.49 4.46 13.90
CA VAL A 69 -2.00 5.84 14.07
C VAL A 69 -1.07 6.88 13.45
N THR A 70 0.24 6.65 13.48
CA THR A 70 1.26 7.58 13.00
C THR A 70 1.96 7.13 11.71
N SER A 71 1.62 5.96 11.18
CA SER A 71 2.17 5.41 9.95
C SER A 71 1.77 6.25 8.74
N SER A 72 2.76 6.79 8.00
CA SER A 72 2.54 7.78 6.95
C SER A 72 2.35 7.21 5.55
N ALA A 73 2.94 6.05 5.23
CA ALA A 73 2.78 5.44 3.92
C ALA A 73 1.49 4.62 3.81
N GLY A 74 0.80 4.74 2.68
CA GLY A 74 -0.39 3.92 2.39
C GLY A 74 -0.07 2.43 2.32
N SER A 75 1.11 2.08 1.80
CA SER A 75 1.60 0.70 1.69
C SER A 75 1.91 0.04 3.05
N ASP A 76 2.10 0.82 4.14
CA ASP A 76 2.40 0.26 5.46
C ASP A 76 1.31 -0.68 5.96
N VAL A 77 0.07 -0.53 5.49
CA VAL A 77 -1.05 -1.41 5.84
C VAL A 77 -0.70 -2.89 5.63
N GLN A 78 0.11 -3.22 4.63
CA GLN A 78 0.56 -4.58 4.33
C GLN A 78 1.40 -5.18 5.46
N MET A 79 2.36 -4.42 5.99
CA MET A 79 3.24 -4.87 7.07
C MET A 79 2.55 -4.81 8.42
N LEU A 80 1.74 -3.78 8.64
CA LEU A 80 0.95 -3.64 9.86
C LEU A 80 -0.06 -4.78 10.02
N ALA A 81 -0.66 -5.28 8.92
CA ALA A 81 -1.55 -6.43 8.94
C ALA A 81 -0.90 -7.77 9.35
N LEU A 82 0.44 -7.85 9.38
CA LEU A 82 1.14 -9.00 9.95
C LEU A 82 1.02 -9.05 11.48
N VAL A 83 0.83 -7.90 12.12
CA VAL A 83 0.89 -7.75 13.59
C VAL A 83 -0.38 -7.18 14.22
N TYR A 84 -1.26 -6.56 13.42
CA TYR A 84 -2.55 -6.01 13.86
C TYR A 84 -3.69 -6.59 13.07
N ASP A 85 -4.82 -6.82 13.74
CA ASP A 85 -6.08 -7.12 13.09
C ASP A 85 -6.98 -5.88 13.06
N PRO A 86 -7.67 -5.65 11.94
CA PRO A 86 -8.72 -4.65 11.85
C PRO A 86 -10.03 -5.19 12.46
N ILE A 87 -10.99 -4.31 12.72
CA ILE A 87 -12.31 -4.67 13.26
C ILE A 87 -13.10 -5.50 12.24
N THR A 88 -13.04 -5.13 10.97
CA THR A 88 -13.65 -5.80 9.82
C THR A 88 -12.57 -6.14 8.78
N ALA A 89 -12.90 -6.85 7.72
CA ALA A 89 -12.02 -7.07 6.56
C ALA A 89 -12.79 -6.82 5.26
N LEU A 90 -12.10 -6.91 4.11
CA LEU A 90 -12.74 -6.84 2.80
C LEU A 90 -12.73 -8.21 2.10
N ASP A 91 -13.79 -8.48 1.33
CA ASP A 91 -13.79 -9.54 0.32
C ASP A 91 -13.06 -9.09 -0.96
N GLU A 92 -13.06 -9.94 -2.01
CA GLU A 92 -12.40 -9.66 -3.28
C GLU A 92 -13.07 -8.55 -4.08
N GLN A 93 -14.35 -8.27 -3.83
CA GLN A 93 -15.13 -7.22 -4.48
C GLN A 93 -15.05 -5.88 -3.73
N GLY A 94 -14.43 -5.87 -2.54
CA GLY A 94 -14.30 -4.69 -1.69
C GLY A 94 -15.46 -4.47 -0.73
N ASN A 95 -16.30 -5.49 -0.49
CA ASN A 95 -17.35 -5.42 0.52
C ASN A 95 -16.79 -5.73 1.91
N ALA A 96 -17.34 -5.10 2.95
CA ALA A 96 -16.97 -5.39 4.32
C ALA A 96 -17.44 -6.79 4.73
N ILE A 97 -16.55 -7.56 5.36
CA ILE A 97 -16.82 -8.88 5.90
C ILE A 97 -16.39 -8.96 7.37
N PRO A 98 -16.96 -9.90 8.17
CA PRO A 98 -16.56 -10.15 9.55
C PRO A 98 -15.06 -10.44 9.70
N TRP A 99 -14.43 -9.85 10.75
CA TRP A 99 -13.06 -10.16 11.13
C TRP A 99 -12.91 -10.25 12.65
N LEU A 100 -12.44 -9.20 13.38
CA LEU A 100 -12.55 -9.19 14.86
C LEU A 100 -14.01 -9.02 15.29
N ALA A 101 -14.79 -8.16 14.60
CA ALA A 101 -16.24 -8.16 14.72
C ALA A 101 -16.84 -9.33 13.94
N GLU A 102 -17.77 -10.05 14.56
CA GLU A 102 -18.56 -11.08 13.89
C GLU A 102 -19.76 -10.50 13.15
N SER A 103 -20.22 -9.31 13.53
CA SER A 103 -21.34 -8.59 12.91
C SER A 103 -21.32 -7.10 13.26
N TRP A 104 -22.14 -6.33 12.55
CA TRP A 104 -22.44 -4.93 12.89
C TRP A 104 -23.88 -4.58 12.54
N THR A 105 -24.43 -3.62 13.26
CA THR A 105 -25.81 -3.17 13.07
C THR A 105 -25.91 -1.68 13.25
N TYR A 106 -26.56 -1.01 12.30
CA TYR A 106 -26.92 0.39 12.43
C TYR A 106 -28.28 0.56 13.10
N ASP A 107 -28.42 1.59 13.91
CA ASP A 107 -29.72 1.99 14.42
C ASP A 107 -30.59 2.61 13.31
N LYS A 108 -31.89 2.81 13.60
CA LYS A 108 -32.84 3.39 12.62
C LYS A 108 -32.46 4.79 12.12
N SER A 109 -31.63 5.52 12.85
CA SER A 109 -31.19 6.86 12.44
C SER A 109 -30.00 6.83 11.47
N GLY A 110 -29.31 5.70 11.35
CA GLY A 110 -28.05 5.56 10.61
C GLY A 110 -26.88 6.34 11.25
N LYS A 111 -27.06 6.84 12.48
CA LYS A 111 -26.06 7.64 13.21
C LYS A 111 -25.41 6.90 14.37
N LYS A 112 -25.72 5.64 14.52
CA LYS A 112 -25.08 4.78 15.51
C LYS A 112 -24.88 3.40 14.91
N VAL A 113 -23.64 2.92 14.91
CA VAL A 113 -23.29 1.56 14.54
C VAL A 113 -22.74 0.83 15.76
N THR A 114 -23.18 -0.39 15.94
CA THR A 114 -22.68 -1.31 16.96
C THR A 114 -21.97 -2.45 16.25
N PHE A 115 -20.69 -2.67 16.59
CA PHE A 115 -19.90 -3.80 16.14
C PHE A 115 -19.88 -4.82 17.28
N THR A 116 -20.36 -6.04 17.03
CA THR A 116 -20.31 -7.13 18.00
C THR A 116 -19.05 -7.95 17.75
N LEU A 117 -18.15 -8.00 18.73
CA LEU A 117 -16.88 -8.73 18.64
C LEU A 117 -17.07 -10.24 18.79
N LYS A 118 -16.21 -11.02 18.16
CA LYS A 118 -16.05 -12.44 18.48
C LYS A 118 -15.65 -12.61 19.94
N SER A 119 -16.11 -13.67 20.60
CA SER A 119 -15.70 -13.98 21.96
C SER A 119 -14.29 -14.57 22.03
N GLY A 120 -13.58 -14.35 23.15
CA GLY A 120 -12.29 -14.97 23.45
C GLY A 120 -11.10 -14.41 22.67
N LEU A 121 -11.25 -13.25 22.01
CA LEU A 121 -10.16 -12.55 21.32
C LEU A 121 -9.05 -12.13 22.29
N LYS A 122 -7.80 -12.18 21.81
CA LYS A 122 -6.62 -11.81 22.61
C LYS A 122 -5.59 -11.04 21.78
N PHE A 123 -4.91 -10.11 22.42
CA PHE A 123 -3.66 -9.56 21.92
C PHE A 123 -2.53 -10.61 21.94
N SER A 124 -1.44 -10.32 21.24
CA SER A 124 -0.30 -11.23 21.13
C SER A 124 0.39 -11.54 22.49
N ASP A 125 0.22 -10.66 23.48
CA ASP A 125 0.69 -10.87 24.86
C ASP A 125 -0.28 -11.69 25.74
N GLY A 126 -1.43 -12.08 25.20
CA GLY A 126 -2.46 -12.87 25.87
C GLY A 126 -3.51 -12.05 26.62
N THR A 127 -3.38 -10.70 26.67
CA THR A 127 -4.41 -9.85 27.27
C THR A 127 -5.71 -9.89 26.43
N PRO A 128 -6.90 -9.81 27.05
CA PRO A 128 -8.17 -9.88 26.33
C PRO A 128 -8.37 -8.68 25.39
N ILE A 129 -9.04 -8.94 24.25
CA ILE A 129 -9.63 -7.90 23.40
C ILE A 129 -11.12 -7.92 23.67
N ASP A 130 -11.58 -6.95 24.44
CA ASP A 130 -12.98 -6.66 24.72
C ASP A 130 -13.42 -5.35 24.05
N ALA A 131 -14.71 -5.02 24.16
CA ALA A 131 -15.25 -3.81 23.59
C ALA A 131 -14.61 -2.54 24.17
N THR A 132 -14.14 -2.57 25.42
CA THR A 132 -13.43 -1.45 26.05
C THR A 132 -12.07 -1.24 25.41
N ALA A 133 -11.31 -2.30 25.17
CA ALA A 133 -10.01 -2.23 24.50
C ALA A 133 -10.13 -1.68 23.07
N VAL A 134 -11.11 -2.16 22.31
CA VAL A 134 -11.39 -1.67 20.95
C VAL A 134 -11.83 -0.20 20.95
N ALA A 135 -12.76 0.18 21.86
CA ALA A 135 -13.21 1.56 21.97
C ALA A 135 -12.06 2.53 22.30
N LYS A 136 -11.16 2.16 23.22
CA LYS A 136 -9.95 2.94 23.54
C LYS A 136 -9.00 3.05 22.36
N SER A 137 -8.81 1.99 21.59
CA SER A 137 -7.96 1.99 20.40
C SER A 137 -8.49 2.94 19.32
N ILE A 138 -9.80 2.90 19.01
CA ILE A 138 -10.44 3.83 18.07
C ILE A 138 -10.34 5.26 18.60
N GLU A 139 -10.63 5.50 19.88
CA GLU A 139 -10.57 6.83 20.46
C GLU A 139 -9.15 7.41 20.41
N ARG A 140 -8.12 6.59 20.66
CA ARG A 140 -6.73 6.98 20.46
C ARG A 140 -6.48 7.42 19.02
N GLY A 141 -6.89 6.60 18.02
CA GLY A 141 -6.73 6.93 16.61
C GLY A 141 -7.40 8.27 16.24
N ARG A 142 -8.54 8.58 16.86
CA ARG A 142 -9.33 9.78 16.64
C ARG A 142 -8.76 11.04 17.31
N THR A 143 -8.13 10.92 18.47
CA THR A 143 -7.82 12.06 19.35
C THR A 143 -6.34 12.28 19.62
N GLN A 144 -5.47 11.32 19.30
CA GLN A 144 -4.03 11.46 19.53
C GLN A 144 -3.44 12.58 18.66
N ASP A 145 -2.66 13.47 19.28
CA ASP A 145 -1.90 14.47 18.55
C ASP A 145 -0.97 13.80 17.51
N GLY A 146 -0.95 14.34 16.28
CA GLY A 146 -0.18 13.77 15.19
C GLY A 146 -0.79 12.51 14.55
N SER A 147 -2.03 12.16 14.89
CA SER A 147 -2.73 11.04 14.23
C SER A 147 -2.96 11.34 12.74
N LEU A 148 -2.48 10.43 11.90
CA LEU A 148 -2.67 10.48 10.44
C LEU A 148 -3.96 9.81 9.98
N ILE A 149 -4.68 9.14 10.90
CA ILE A 149 -5.97 8.49 10.63
C ILE A 149 -7.17 9.26 11.21
N ALA A 150 -6.93 10.24 12.08
CA ALA A 150 -8.00 11.04 12.70
C ALA A 150 -8.95 11.72 11.69
N PRO A 151 -8.47 12.30 10.57
CA PRO A 151 -9.35 12.95 9.60
C PRO A 151 -10.39 12.00 9.00
N GLN A 152 -10.08 10.71 8.88
CA GLN A 152 -10.97 9.68 8.35
C GLN A 152 -12.11 9.34 9.30
N MET A 153 -11.96 9.66 10.59
CA MET A 153 -12.94 9.43 11.65
C MET A 153 -13.66 10.70 12.11
N ALA A 154 -13.60 11.77 11.32
CA ALA A 154 -14.14 13.08 11.70
C ALA A 154 -15.65 13.09 12.02
N THR A 155 -16.42 12.13 11.48
CA THR A 155 -17.84 12.01 11.78
C THR A 155 -18.14 11.28 13.10
N ILE A 156 -17.15 10.62 13.73
CA ILE A 156 -17.35 10.00 15.06
C ILE A 156 -17.46 11.07 16.14
N LYS A 157 -18.56 11.02 16.88
CA LYS A 157 -18.78 11.83 18.09
C LYS A 157 -18.25 11.16 19.33
N LYS A 158 -18.50 9.84 19.43
CA LYS A 158 -18.18 9.07 20.63
C LYS A 158 -18.01 7.59 20.27
N VAL A 159 -17.07 6.94 20.94
CA VAL A 159 -16.95 5.49 20.95
C VAL A 159 -17.09 5.00 22.39
N SER A 160 -17.83 3.93 22.60
CA SER A 160 -18.03 3.34 23.92
C SER A 160 -18.26 1.84 23.85
N ALA A 161 -17.96 1.15 24.93
CA ALA A 161 -18.31 -0.25 25.10
C ALA A 161 -19.74 -0.38 25.68
N SER A 162 -20.46 -1.43 25.27
CA SER A 162 -21.73 -1.86 25.85
C SER A 162 -21.61 -3.35 26.18
N GLY A 163 -21.35 -3.66 27.44
CA GLY A 163 -20.90 -5.01 27.83
C GLY A 163 -19.48 -5.31 27.31
N ASP A 164 -19.18 -6.61 27.22
CA ASP A 164 -17.82 -7.06 26.88
C ASP A 164 -17.55 -7.13 25.36
N LEU A 165 -18.61 -7.25 24.55
CA LEU A 165 -18.45 -7.55 23.11
C LEU A 165 -18.95 -6.44 22.19
N ASP A 166 -19.81 -5.52 22.64
CA ASP A 166 -20.40 -4.51 21.78
C ASP A 166 -19.64 -3.18 21.80
N VAL A 167 -19.06 -2.81 20.66
CA VAL A 167 -18.43 -1.50 20.43
C VAL A 167 -19.43 -0.57 19.76
N VAL A 168 -19.84 0.47 20.45
CA VAL A 168 -20.84 1.43 19.97
C VAL A 168 -20.13 2.69 19.45
N VAL A 169 -20.36 3.02 18.19
CA VAL A 169 -19.83 4.23 17.53
C VAL A 169 -20.99 5.17 17.20
N GLU A 170 -21.01 6.33 17.83
CA GLU A 170 -22.00 7.39 17.59
C GLU A 170 -21.45 8.42 16.59
N LEU A 171 -22.25 8.75 15.56
CA LEU A 171 -21.86 9.58 14.42
C LEU A 171 -22.57 10.93 14.45
N SER A 172 -21.94 11.98 13.89
CA SER A 172 -22.52 13.31 13.71
C SER A 172 -23.56 13.35 12.58
N GLU A 173 -23.37 12.50 11.58
CA GLU A 173 -24.24 12.37 10.41
C GLU A 173 -24.45 10.88 10.08
N VAL A 174 -25.36 10.59 9.14
CA VAL A 174 -25.55 9.23 8.63
C VAL A 174 -24.31 8.86 7.82
N ASP A 175 -23.66 7.75 8.18
CA ASP A 175 -22.49 7.27 7.47
C ASP A 175 -22.36 5.75 7.58
N TYR A 176 -22.72 5.05 6.51
CA TYR A 176 -22.65 3.59 6.42
C TYR A 176 -21.27 3.07 5.99
N GLN A 177 -20.25 3.94 5.90
CA GLN A 177 -18.91 3.54 5.42
C GLN A 177 -18.01 2.95 6.51
N TYR A 178 -18.40 3.00 7.78
CA TYR A 178 -17.55 2.57 8.90
C TYR A 178 -17.12 1.09 8.85
N PRO A 179 -17.96 0.13 8.39
CA PRO A 179 -17.49 -1.24 8.20
C PRO A 179 -16.38 -1.37 7.17
N LEU A 180 -16.40 -0.55 6.10
CA LEU A 180 -15.31 -0.50 5.10
C LEU A 180 -14.09 0.22 5.66
N LEU A 181 -14.29 1.36 6.33
CA LEU A 181 -13.21 2.15 6.90
C LEU A 181 -12.41 1.38 7.95
N PHE A 182 -13.11 0.57 8.75
CA PHE A 182 -12.48 -0.25 9.79
C PHE A 182 -11.88 -1.59 9.29
N ALA A 183 -11.87 -1.81 7.98
CA ALA A 183 -11.21 -2.95 7.37
C ALA A 183 -9.70 -2.73 7.12
N GLY A 184 -9.23 -1.50 7.25
CA GLY A 184 -7.84 -1.12 7.05
C GLY A 184 -7.18 -0.54 8.30
N LYS A 185 -6.19 0.30 8.06
CA LYS A 185 -5.34 0.91 9.09
C LYS A 185 -6.14 1.63 10.18
N THR A 186 -7.25 2.27 9.82
CA THR A 186 -8.15 2.99 10.74
C THR A 186 -8.84 2.08 11.75
N GLY A 187 -9.08 0.81 11.38
CA GLY A 187 -9.71 -0.18 12.25
C GLY A 187 -8.73 -1.12 12.96
N MET A 188 -7.42 -0.99 12.75
CA MET A 188 -6.42 -1.83 13.43
C MET A 188 -6.43 -1.59 14.94
N VAL A 189 -6.62 -2.68 15.71
CA VAL A 189 -6.77 -2.62 17.16
C VAL A 189 -5.42 -2.74 17.84
N VAL A 190 -5.07 -1.67 18.59
CA VAL A 190 -3.82 -1.56 19.35
C VAL A 190 -4.08 -1.80 20.83
N ASN A 191 -3.21 -2.54 21.52
CA ASN A 191 -3.35 -2.87 22.93
C ASN A 191 -3.30 -1.61 23.82
N PRO A 192 -4.40 -1.26 24.54
CA PRO A 192 -4.45 -0.09 25.41
C PRO A 192 -3.42 -0.12 26.54
N ALA A 193 -3.13 -1.29 27.08
CA ALA A 193 -2.15 -1.43 28.18
C ALA A 193 -0.73 -0.97 27.77
N VAL A 194 -0.43 -0.99 26.45
CA VAL A 194 0.85 -0.53 25.92
C VAL A 194 0.82 0.96 25.64
N PHE A 195 -0.16 1.46 24.88
CA PHE A 195 -0.14 2.88 24.49
C PHE A 195 -0.49 3.83 25.65
N GLU A 196 -1.27 3.39 26.63
CA GLU A 196 -1.54 4.19 27.85
C GLU A 196 -0.28 4.34 28.72
N LYS A 197 0.65 3.39 28.65
CA LYS A 197 1.92 3.43 29.37
C LYS A 197 2.99 4.20 28.59
N ASP A 198 3.17 3.87 27.32
CA ASP A 198 4.19 4.45 26.43
C ASP A 198 3.78 4.26 24.96
N ALA A 199 3.02 5.22 24.42
CA ALA A 199 2.59 5.18 23.03
C ALA A 199 3.77 5.25 22.03
N ALA A 200 4.87 5.88 22.40
CA ALA A 200 6.04 6.02 21.52
C ALA A 200 6.72 4.67 21.25
N SER A 201 6.65 3.73 22.19
CA SER A 201 7.21 2.39 22.03
C SER A 201 6.61 1.63 20.85
N LEU A 202 5.36 1.93 20.47
CA LEU A 202 4.68 1.28 19.34
C LEU A 202 5.38 1.49 18.00
N ALA A 203 6.20 2.53 17.88
CA ALA A 203 6.96 2.77 16.65
C ALA A 203 7.91 1.61 16.29
N THR A 204 8.38 0.87 17.30
CA THR A 204 9.36 -0.23 17.16
C THR A 204 8.91 -1.55 17.78
N GLN A 205 7.93 -1.50 18.67
CA GLN A 205 7.40 -2.64 19.42
C GLN A 205 5.88 -2.71 19.30
N PRO A 206 5.37 -3.22 18.17
CA PRO A 206 3.93 -3.29 17.93
C PRO A 206 3.23 -4.20 18.94
N ALA A 207 2.02 -3.80 19.34
CA ALA A 207 1.20 -4.51 20.31
C ALA A 207 -0.21 -4.73 19.75
N GLY A 208 -0.36 -5.70 18.87
CA GLY A 208 -1.60 -6.06 18.20
C GLY A 208 -2.01 -7.52 18.43
N SER A 209 -2.94 -7.98 17.62
CA SER A 209 -3.54 -9.33 17.67
C SER A 209 -3.28 -10.15 16.42
N GLY A 210 -2.60 -9.62 15.42
CA GLY A 210 -2.41 -10.23 14.12
C GLY A 210 -1.71 -11.59 14.12
N PRO A 211 -1.56 -12.22 12.94
CA PRO A 211 -1.04 -13.59 12.81
C PRO A 211 0.38 -13.78 13.33
N PHE A 212 1.16 -12.70 13.43
CA PHE A 212 2.55 -12.74 13.91
C PHE A 212 2.79 -11.69 15.00
N ALA A 213 3.78 -11.96 15.86
CA ALA A 213 4.27 -11.04 16.88
C ALA A 213 5.75 -10.74 16.62
N VAL A 214 6.12 -9.46 16.56
CA VAL A 214 7.52 -9.02 16.37
C VAL A 214 8.36 -9.47 17.58
N THR A 215 9.47 -10.11 17.29
CA THR A 215 10.46 -10.54 18.30
C THR A 215 11.72 -9.70 18.27
N SER A 216 12.05 -9.14 17.10
CA SER A 216 13.17 -8.22 16.93
C SER A 216 12.87 -7.28 15.75
N TYR A 217 13.27 -6.03 15.87
CA TYR A 217 13.20 -5.04 14.80
C TYR A 217 14.47 -4.17 14.81
N THR A 218 15.14 -4.13 13.68
CA THR A 218 16.25 -3.21 13.42
C THR A 218 15.82 -2.28 12.30
N GLN A 219 15.72 -0.99 12.60
CA GLN A 219 15.27 0.01 11.63
C GLN A 219 16.15 0.00 10.37
N ASN A 220 15.51 0.03 9.20
CA ASN A 220 16.14 -0.03 7.88
C ASN A 220 16.91 -1.33 7.57
N ASP A 221 16.82 -2.35 8.42
CA ASP A 221 17.49 -3.63 8.21
C ASP A 221 16.46 -4.77 8.11
N HIS A 222 15.84 -5.20 9.21
CA HIS A 222 14.85 -6.27 9.16
C HIS A 222 13.95 -6.31 10.40
N ALA A 223 12.84 -7.04 10.29
CA ALA A 223 12.00 -7.44 11.40
C ALA A 223 11.87 -8.96 11.43
N THR A 224 12.06 -9.57 12.60
CA THR A 224 11.77 -10.99 12.81
C THR A 224 10.52 -11.13 13.66
N MET A 225 9.68 -12.08 13.27
CA MET A 225 8.39 -12.32 13.90
C MET A 225 8.19 -13.82 14.13
N LYS A 226 7.49 -14.16 15.20
CA LYS A 226 7.01 -15.53 15.46
C LYS A 226 5.50 -15.60 15.24
N LYS A 227 5.00 -16.79 14.93
CA LYS A 227 3.57 -17.07 14.91
C LYS A 227 2.93 -16.65 16.23
N ASN A 228 1.84 -15.92 16.17
CA ASN A 228 1.04 -15.53 17.33
C ASN A 228 0.06 -16.65 17.66
N SER A 229 0.30 -17.39 18.75
CA SER A 229 -0.59 -18.46 19.20
C SER A 229 -1.93 -17.97 19.75
N ASN A 230 -2.04 -16.67 20.06
CA ASN A 230 -3.26 -16.02 20.54
C ASN A 230 -4.10 -15.43 19.40
N PHE A 231 -3.59 -15.47 18.15
CA PHE A 231 -4.36 -15.04 16.98
C PHE A 231 -5.64 -15.88 16.84
N PHE A 232 -6.79 -15.26 16.62
CA PHE A 232 -8.08 -15.94 16.63
C PHE A 232 -8.21 -17.07 15.58
N ALA A 233 -7.43 -16.98 14.50
CA ALA A 233 -7.32 -17.99 13.46
C ALA A 233 -5.90 -18.62 13.41
N ALA A 234 -5.28 -18.83 14.58
CA ALA A 234 -3.91 -19.34 14.67
C ALA A 234 -3.70 -20.68 13.95
N ASP A 235 -4.71 -21.51 13.88
CA ASP A 235 -4.65 -22.81 13.18
C ASP A 235 -4.52 -22.65 11.66
N GLU A 236 -4.91 -21.51 11.10
CA GLU A 236 -4.74 -21.18 9.69
C GLU A 236 -3.31 -20.74 9.36
N VAL A 237 -2.56 -20.22 10.32
CA VAL A 237 -1.15 -19.82 10.13
C VAL A 237 -0.26 -21.07 10.12
N LYS A 238 0.31 -21.41 8.94
CA LYS A 238 1.05 -22.67 8.73
C LYS A 238 2.56 -22.52 8.92
N VAL A 239 3.11 -21.29 8.98
CA VAL A 239 4.53 -21.04 9.21
C VAL A 239 4.79 -20.71 10.67
N ALA A 240 5.99 -21.07 11.17
CA ALA A 240 6.38 -20.82 12.55
C ALA A 240 6.91 -19.40 12.75
N ALA A 241 7.52 -18.83 11.73
CA ALA A 241 8.18 -17.52 11.78
C ALA A 241 8.01 -16.77 10.46
N PHE A 242 8.15 -15.44 10.54
CA PHE A 242 8.07 -14.54 9.41
C PHE A 242 9.16 -13.47 9.56
N ASP A 243 10.07 -13.40 8.60
CA ASP A 243 11.12 -12.37 8.55
C ASP A 243 10.81 -11.40 7.41
N LEU A 244 10.82 -10.11 7.72
CA LEU A 244 10.55 -9.03 6.78
C LEU A 244 11.82 -8.23 6.53
N TYR A 245 12.15 -8.02 5.25
CA TYR A 245 13.35 -7.32 4.81
C TYR A 245 12.99 -6.15 3.89
N PRO A 246 13.84 -5.11 3.81
CA PRO A 246 13.72 -4.09 2.78
C PRO A 246 13.75 -4.70 1.38
N GLN A 247 13.11 -4.02 0.42
CA GLN A 247 13.15 -4.40 -0.99
C GLN A 247 14.59 -4.34 -1.49
N PRO A 248 15.15 -5.46 -1.98
CA PRO A 248 16.43 -5.42 -2.69
C PRO A 248 16.23 -4.75 -4.06
N ASP A 249 17.35 -4.39 -4.71
CA ASP A 249 17.30 -4.00 -6.12
C ASP A 249 16.57 -5.08 -6.94
N PRO A 250 15.60 -4.73 -7.80
CA PRO A 250 14.81 -5.70 -8.55
C PRO A 250 15.65 -6.70 -9.36
N ALA A 251 16.79 -6.29 -9.87
CA ALA A 251 17.69 -7.19 -10.63
C ALA A 251 18.33 -8.25 -9.72
N THR A 252 18.48 -7.98 -8.43
CA THR A 252 19.05 -8.92 -7.45
C THR A 252 18.00 -9.76 -6.74
N ALA A 253 16.73 -9.33 -6.73
CA ALA A 253 15.63 -10.00 -6.01
C ALA A 253 15.43 -11.44 -6.50
N VAL A 254 15.46 -11.67 -7.81
CA VAL A 254 15.31 -13.02 -8.42
C VAL A 254 16.45 -13.94 -7.97
N ALA A 255 17.70 -13.48 -8.02
CA ALA A 255 18.86 -14.26 -7.59
C ALA A 255 18.83 -14.56 -6.08
N ALA A 256 18.36 -13.61 -5.27
CA ALA A 256 18.23 -13.78 -3.82
C ALA A 256 17.17 -14.84 -3.46
N VAL A 257 16.05 -14.90 -4.18
CA VAL A 257 15.05 -15.96 -4.01
C VAL A 257 15.59 -17.30 -4.56
N GLN A 258 16.26 -17.28 -5.71
CA GLN A 258 16.83 -18.48 -6.29
C GLN A 258 17.85 -19.15 -5.36
N SER A 259 18.71 -18.38 -4.70
CA SER A 259 19.70 -18.86 -3.74
C SER A 259 19.12 -19.30 -2.39
N GLY A 260 17.85 -18.96 -2.09
CA GLY A 260 17.19 -19.21 -0.80
C GLY A 260 17.52 -18.17 0.29
N GLN A 261 18.14 -17.05 -0.07
CA GLN A 261 18.30 -15.92 0.84
C GLN A 261 16.93 -15.41 1.30
N PHE A 262 15.99 -15.29 0.35
CA PHE A 262 14.58 -15.01 0.62
C PHE A 262 13.70 -16.15 0.13
N THR A 263 12.58 -16.37 0.82
CA THR A 263 11.53 -17.31 0.38
C THR A 263 10.68 -16.68 -0.71
N MET A 264 10.47 -15.37 -0.62
CA MET A 264 9.72 -14.58 -1.58
C MET A 264 10.20 -13.14 -1.63
N ALA A 265 10.02 -12.51 -2.79
CA ALA A 265 10.31 -11.10 -2.99
C ALA A 265 9.31 -10.48 -3.97
N ARG A 266 9.06 -9.17 -3.83
CA ARG A 266 8.36 -8.41 -4.86
C ARG A 266 9.34 -8.14 -6.01
N ILE A 267 8.86 -8.28 -7.25
CA ILE A 267 9.61 -7.94 -8.47
C ILE A 267 8.78 -7.03 -9.37
N GLY A 268 9.41 -6.42 -10.37
CA GLY A 268 8.73 -5.72 -11.45
C GLY A 268 8.44 -6.61 -12.65
N GLY A 269 7.69 -6.12 -13.62
CA GLY A 269 7.37 -6.84 -14.87
C GLY A 269 8.64 -7.28 -15.63
N ALA A 270 9.68 -6.44 -15.64
CA ALA A 270 10.96 -6.73 -16.28
C ALA A 270 11.64 -8.03 -15.81
N GLN A 271 11.41 -8.43 -14.57
CA GLN A 271 12.06 -9.61 -13.97
C GLN A 271 11.25 -10.90 -14.11
N VAL A 272 10.01 -10.83 -14.61
CA VAL A 272 9.10 -11.99 -14.67
C VAL A 272 9.68 -13.13 -15.51
N GLU A 273 10.17 -12.83 -16.72
CA GLU A 273 10.75 -13.85 -17.59
C GLU A 273 12.06 -14.42 -17.02
N GLN A 274 12.89 -13.59 -16.40
CA GLN A 274 14.10 -14.04 -15.69
C GLN A 274 13.75 -15.00 -14.55
N ALA A 275 12.73 -14.68 -13.76
CA ALA A 275 12.29 -15.53 -12.65
C ALA A 275 11.76 -16.88 -13.12
N LYS A 276 10.95 -16.91 -14.19
CA LYS A 276 10.45 -18.16 -14.81
C LYS A 276 11.59 -19.01 -15.36
N GLN A 277 12.57 -18.41 -16.06
CA GLN A 277 13.75 -19.10 -16.58
C GLN A 277 14.64 -19.65 -15.46
N ALA A 278 14.66 -19.00 -14.29
CA ALA A 278 15.33 -19.48 -13.09
C ALA A 278 14.59 -20.62 -12.37
N GLY A 279 13.43 -21.04 -12.89
CA GLY A 279 12.60 -22.11 -12.30
C GLY A 279 11.88 -21.69 -11.03
N LEU A 280 11.60 -20.40 -10.87
CA LEU A 280 10.86 -19.85 -9.72
C LEU A 280 9.37 -19.72 -10.04
N ASP A 281 8.56 -19.84 -9.02
CA ASP A 281 7.14 -19.51 -9.12
C ASP A 281 6.95 -17.98 -9.16
N VAL A 282 6.05 -17.52 -10.02
CA VAL A 282 5.70 -16.10 -10.14
C VAL A 282 4.20 -15.94 -10.00
N ASP A 283 3.77 -15.21 -9.00
CA ASP A 283 2.37 -14.86 -8.76
C ASP A 283 2.13 -13.41 -9.21
N VAL A 284 1.19 -13.22 -10.13
CA VAL A 284 0.66 -11.90 -10.51
C VAL A 284 -0.65 -11.72 -9.77
N ILE A 285 -0.71 -10.78 -8.84
CA ILE A 285 -1.80 -10.59 -7.91
C ILE A 285 -2.44 -9.24 -8.16
N SER A 286 -3.73 -9.21 -8.49
CA SER A 286 -4.48 -7.96 -8.65
C SER A 286 -4.34 -7.06 -7.42
N SER A 287 -4.24 -5.76 -7.64
CA SER A 287 -4.13 -4.77 -6.57
C SER A 287 -4.99 -3.54 -6.88
N MET A 288 -5.23 -2.70 -5.89
CA MET A 288 -5.90 -1.42 -6.10
C MET A 288 -4.95 -0.31 -6.57
N PHE A 289 -3.69 -0.62 -6.81
CA PHE A 289 -2.72 0.38 -7.25
C PHE A 289 -2.96 0.76 -8.72
N VAL A 290 -3.23 2.03 -8.98
CA VAL A 290 -3.39 2.58 -10.32
C VAL A 290 -2.39 3.71 -10.55
N SER A 291 -1.68 3.68 -11.69
CA SER A 291 -0.84 4.79 -12.13
C SER A 291 -1.72 5.93 -12.63
N VAL A 292 -1.35 7.15 -12.29
CA VAL A 292 -2.14 8.35 -12.55
C VAL A 292 -1.24 9.53 -12.93
N LEU A 293 -1.74 10.40 -13.79
CA LEU A 293 -1.22 11.74 -13.95
C LEU A 293 -2.04 12.67 -13.07
N ASP A 294 -1.41 13.20 -12.02
CA ASP A 294 -1.99 14.24 -11.19
C ASP A 294 -1.77 15.59 -11.88
N VAL A 295 -2.88 16.30 -12.13
CA VAL A 295 -2.91 17.54 -12.89
C VAL A 295 -3.37 18.69 -12.02
N HIS A 296 -2.57 19.74 -11.94
CA HIS A 296 -2.92 20.97 -11.22
C HIS A 296 -3.65 21.94 -12.17
N SER A 297 -4.99 21.88 -12.21
CA SER A 297 -5.82 22.72 -13.07
C SER A 297 -5.88 24.21 -12.68
N GLY A 298 -5.10 24.65 -11.71
CA GLY A 298 -4.86 26.06 -11.41
C GLY A 298 -3.52 26.58 -11.95
N MET A 299 -2.77 25.74 -12.67
CA MET A 299 -1.47 26.08 -13.25
C MET A 299 -1.49 25.88 -14.76
N ALA A 300 -0.88 26.83 -15.50
CA ALA A 300 -0.73 26.69 -16.95
C ALA A 300 0.09 25.42 -17.32
N PRO A 301 -0.25 24.74 -18.41
CA PRO A 301 -1.35 25.05 -19.34
C PRO A 301 -2.72 24.46 -18.91
N PHE A 302 -2.80 23.76 -17.77
CA PHE A 302 -3.98 23.00 -17.34
C PHE A 302 -5.04 23.85 -16.62
N ASP A 303 -4.83 25.17 -16.49
CA ASP A 303 -5.86 26.15 -16.18
C ASP A 303 -6.84 26.36 -17.35
N ASP A 304 -6.49 25.85 -18.55
CA ASP A 304 -7.38 25.72 -19.69
C ASP A 304 -7.96 24.28 -19.73
N PRO A 305 -9.31 24.12 -19.65
CA PRO A 305 -9.94 22.81 -19.76
C PRO A 305 -9.64 22.06 -21.06
N ALA A 306 -9.39 22.77 -22.17
CA ALA A 306 -9.05 22.16 -23.45
C ALA A 306 -7.68 21.46 -23.39
N ALA A 307 -6.70 22.03 -22.69
CA ALA A 307 -5.40 21.40 -22.47
C ALA A 307 -5.51 20.15 -21.58
N VAL A 308 -6.39 20.17 -20.58
CA VAL A 308 -6.70 18.98 -19.75
C VAL A 308 -7.34 17.88 -20.59
N GLU A 309 -8.32 18.21 -21.42
CA GLU A 309 -8.99 17.23 -22.26
C GLU A 309 -8.04 16.68 -23.34
N ALA A 310 -7.22 17.53 -23.96
CA ALA A 310 -6.17 17.12 -24.89
C ALA A 310 -5.18 16.13 -24.24
N LEU A 311 -4.73 16.40 -23.00
CA LEU A 311 -3.89 15.47 -22.24
C LEU A 311 -4.55 14.09 -22.12
N LYS A 312 -5.83 14.02 -21.78
CA LYS A 312 -6.55 12.75 -21.56
C LYS A 312 -6.60 11.88 -22.82
N PHE A 313 -6.80 12.50 -24.02
CA PHE A 313 -6.82 11.81 -25.31
C PHE A 313 -5.43 11.55 -25.90
N ALA A 314 -4.39 12.27 -25.45
CA ALA A 314 -3.01 12.13 -25.93
C ALA A 314 -2.35 10.82 -25.47
N ILE A 315 -2.88 10.15 -24.45
CA ILE A 315 -2.18 9.05 -23.76
C ILE A 315 -2.62 7.70 -24.28
N ASP A 316 -1.73 7.02 -25.01
CA ASP A 316 -1.84 5.60 -25.38
C ASP A 316 -1.45 4.72 -24.19
N ARG A 317 -2.46 4.37 -23.40
CA ARG A 317 -2.30 3.58 -22.17
C ARG A 317 -1.85 2.15 -22.44
N GLU A 318 -2.33 1.56 -23.53
CA GLU A 318 -1.91 0.20 -23.93
C GLU A 318 -0.41 0.17 -24.23
N LYS A 319 0.08 1.12 -25.01
CA LYS A 319 1.50 1.20 -25.34
C LYS A 319 2.37 1.45 -24.09
N ILE A 320 1.90 2.25 -23.15
CA ILE A 320 2.62 2.46 -21.87
C ILE A 320 2.64 1.15 -21.07
N LYS A 321 1.51 0.45 -20.94
CA LYS A 321 1.44 -0.86 -20.26
C LYS A 321 2.39 -1.87 -20.92
N GLU A 322 2.36 -2.00 -22.22
CA GLU A 322 3.21 -2.94 -22.97
C GLU A 322 4.70 -2.67 -22.76
N ILE A 323 5.15 -1.43 -22.85
CA ILE A 323 6.58 -1.08 -22.80
C ILE A 323 7.07 -0.90 -21.37
N ALA A 324 6.35 -0.12 -20.56
CA ALA A 324 6.81 0.23 -19.21
C ALA A 324 6.46 -0.83 -18.16
N ASN A 325 5.41 -1.62 -18.36
CA ASN A 325 4.97 -2.67 -17.44
C ASN A 325 4.99 -4.08 -18.06
N PHE A 326 5.66 -4.24 -19.22
CA PHE A 326 5.87 -5.53 -19.88
C PHE A 326 4.58 -6.30 -20.17
N GLY A 327 3.50 -5.56 -20.53
CA GLY A 327 2.17 -6.12 -20.81
C GLY A 327 1.40 -6.61 -19.57
N ILE A 328 1.91 -6.36 -18.37
CA ILE A 328 1.33 -6.86 -17.12
C ILE A 328 0.42 -5.80 -16.50
N GLY A 329 -0.80 -6.20 -16.11
CA GLY A 329 -1.84 -5.31 -15.56
C GLY A 329 -2.88 -4.94 -16.59
N ASP A 330 -3.85 -4.13 -16.18
CA ASP A 330 -4.99 -3.73 -16.99
C ASP A 330 -4.97 -2.22 -17.23
N VAL A 331 -5.26 -1.79 -18.46
CA VAL A 331 -5.51 -0.38 -18.74
C VAL A 331 -6.73 0.07 -17.94
N ASN A 332 -6.65 1.25 -17.36
CA ASN A 332 -7.74 1.77 -16.55
C ASN A 332 -7.89 3.29 -16.71
N TYR A 333 -9.13 3.76 -16.73
CA TYR A 333 -9.50 5.16 -16.88
C TYR A 333 -10.10 5.76 -15.59
N GLN A 334 -10.07 4.99 -14.50
CA GLN A 334 -10.75 5.31 -13.26
C GLN A 334 -9.95 4.77 -12.04
N PRO A 335 -10.26 5.21 -10.79
CA PRO A 335 -9.44 4.83 -9.63
C PRO A 335 -9.61 3.37 -9.18
N PHE A 336 -10.69 2.71 -9.58
CA PHE A 336 -11.01 1.36 -9.13
C PHE A 336 -10.68 0.31 -10.18
N PRO A 337 -10.21 -0.90 -9.79
CA PRO A 337 -9.96 -1.99 -10.72
C PRO A 337 -11.27 -2.63 -11.23
N PRO A 338 -11.23 -3.30 -12.39
CA PRO A 338 -12.34 -4.12 -12.86
C PRO A 338 -12.79 -5.13 -11.79
N GLY A 339 -14.10 -5.29 -11.62
CA GLY A 339 -14.70 -6.19 -10.63
C GLY A 339 -14.87 -5.60 -9.22
N TYR A 340 -14.30 -4.42 -8.95
CA TYR A 340 -14.54 -3.71 -7.70
C TYR A 340 -15.89 -2.98 -7.74
N VAL A 341 -16.57 -2.87 -6.60
CA VAL A 341 -17.92 -2.29 -6.48
C VAL A 341 -18.05 -0.88 -7.07
N GLY A 342 -16.98 -0.08 -7.01
CA GLY A 342 -16.93 1.28 -7.56
C GLY A 342 -16.53 1.38 -9.03
N TYR A 343 -16.17 0.26 -9.68
CA TYR A 343 -15.80 0.26 -11.09
C TYR A 343 -17.03 0.49 -11.99
N ASN A 344 -16.97 1.52 -12.83
CA ASN A 344 -18.03 1.83 -13.76
C ASN A 344 -17.63 1.39 -15.18
N GLN A 345 -18.34 0.40 -15.72
CA GLN A 345 -18.07 -0.18 -17.03
C GLN A 345 -18.22 0.84 -18.19
N ASP A 346 -19.10 1.84 -18.04
CA ASP A 346 -19.31 2.88 -19.06
C ASP A 346 -18.07 3.78 -19.25
N LEU A 347 -17.11 3.71 -18.32
CA LEU A 347 -15.88 4.49 -18.37
C LEU A 347 -14.68 3.70 -18.90
N ALA A 348 -14.85 2.45 -19.29
CA ALA A 348 -13.76 1.56 -19.70
C ALA A 348 -12.90 2.13 -20.85
N GLU A 349 -13.47 3.02 -21.68
CA GLU A 349 -12.79 3.66 -22.82
C GLU A 349 -13.12 5.16 -22.92
N VAL A 350 -13.52 5.79 -21.82
CA VAL A 350 -14.04 7.18 -21.83
C VAL A 350 -13.08 8.20 -22.44
N TYR A 351 -11.78 7.95 -22.33
CA TYR A 351 -10.69 8.74 -22.93
C TYR A 351 -9.74 7.82 -23.71
N ALA A 352 -10.30 7.00 -24.61
CA ALA A 352 -9.51 6.18 -25.52
C ALA A 352 -8.51 7.04 -26.30
N PHE A 353 -7.34 6.49 -26.58
CA PHE A 353 -6.27 7.22 -27.29
C PHE A 353 -6.77 7.76 -28.64
N ASP A 354 -6.73 9.07 -28.79
CA ASP A 354 -7.12 9.81 -30.00
C ASP A 354 -6.23 11.04 -30.16
N PRO A 355 -5.04 10.90 -30.75
CA PRO A 355 -4.09 12.00 -30.91
C PRO A 355 -4.58 13.07 -31.87
N ASP A 356 -5.47 12.75 -32.81
CA ASP A 356 -6.05 13.75 -33.73
C ASP A 356 -7.03 14.65 -32.97
N LYS A 357 -7.85 14.08 -32.11
CA LYS A 357 -8.74 14.82 -31.22
C LYS A 357 -7.94 15.69 -30.26
N ALA A 358 -6.86 15.16 -29.67
CA ALA A 358 -5.99 15.95 -28.80
C ALA A 358 -5.40 17.18 -29.49
N ARG A 359 -4.91 17.02 -30.74
CA ARG A 359 -4.43 18.12 -31.57
C ARG A 359 -5.53 19.15 -31.88
N SER A 360 -6.72 18.68 -32.26
CA SER A 360 -7.86 19.58 -32.53
C SER A 360 -8.25 20.41 -31.32
N LEU A 361 -8.31 19.79 -30.12
CA LEU A 361 -8.64 20.49 -28.88
C LEU A 361 -7.65 21.64 -28.58
N LEU A 362 -6.35 21.41 -28.77
CA LEU A 362 -5.34 22.45 -28.58
C LEU A 362 -5.47 23.55 -29.64
N ALA A 363 -5.66 23.19 -30.91
CA ALA A 363 -5.80 24.16 -32.01
C ALA A 363 -7.06 25.04 -31.84
N ASP A 364 -8.20 24.44 -31.49
CA ASP A 364 -9.48 25.13 -31.25
C ASP A 364 -9.41 26.09 -30.05
N ALA A 365 -8.56 25.77 -29.07
CA ALA A 365 -8.25 26.64 -27.92
C ALA A 365 -7.23 27.76 -28.26
N GLY A 366 -6.71 27.82 -29.49
CA GLY A 366 -5.82 28.86 -29.95
C GLY A 366 -4.32 28.63 -29.64
N TYR A 367 -3.94 27.39 -29.36
CA TYR A 367 -2.52 27.05 -29.20
C TYR A 367 -1.85 26.83 -30.56
N ASP A 368 -1.38 27.93 -31.15
CA ASP A 368 -0.66 27.92 -32.44
C ASP A 368 0.81 27.49 -32.36
N LYS A 369 1.33 27.31 -31.15
CA LYS A 369 2.70 26.91 -30.85
C LYS A 369 2.68 25.77 -29.84
N PRO A 370 3.76 24.94 -29.77
CA PRO A 370 3.88 23.92 -28.77
C PRO A 370 3.65 24.44 -27.34
N VAL A 371 2.82 23.75 -26.57
CA VAL A 371 2.39 24.16 -25.22
C VAL A 371 3.41 23.66 -24.20
N PRO A 372 4.16 24.55 -23.52
CA PRO A 372 5.16 24.12 -22.55
C PRO A 372 4.51 23.39 -21.36
N VAL A 373 5.05 22.23 -20.99
CA VAL A 373 4.63 21.48 -19.80
C VAL A 373 5.83 20.80 -19.14
N VAL A 374 5.88 20.81 -17.81
CA VAL A 374 6.85 20.05 -17.03
C VAL A 374 6.16 18.81 -16.49
N LEU A 375 6.61 17.64 -16.93
CA LEU A 375 6.19 16.34 -16.42
C LEU A 375 7.12 15.93 -15.27
N THR A 376 6.63 16.06 -14.05
CA THR A 376 7.39 15.73 -12.84
C THR A 376 7.26 14.24 -12.51
N SER A 377 8.35 13.62 -12.04
CA SER A 377 8.38 12.24 -11.58
C SER A 377 9.35 12.08 -10.41
N SER A 378 9.05 11.18 -9.47
CA SER A 378 9.97 10.77 -8.39
C SER A 378 10.95 9.66 -8.79
N GLY A 379 11.08 9.39 -10.10
CA GLY A 379 11.88 8.28 -10.62
C GLY A 379 11.14 6.92 -10.64
N PHE A 380 9.87 6.91 -10.26
CA PHE A 380 8.98 5.76 -10.45
C PHE A 380 8.73 5.56 -11.95
N SER A 381 8.97 4.34 -12.45
CA SER A 381 8.77 3.94 -13.86
C SER A 381 9.30 4.93 -14.91
N PRO A 382 10.61 5.14 -15.05
CA PRO A 382 11.17 6.10 -16.03
C PRO A 382 10.70 5.88 -17.46
N ALA A 383 10.58 4.61 -17.89
CA ALA A 383 10.10 4.26 -19.22
C ALA A 383 8.67 4.74 -19.50
N ALA A 384 7.77 4.71 -18.50
CA ALA A 384 6.44 5.28 -18.64
C ALA A 384 6.49 6.79 -18.82
N VAL A 385 7.35 7.47 -18.05
CA VAL A 385 7.50 8.93 -18.08
C VAL A 385 8.03 9.40 -19.43
N GLU A 386 9.04 8.71 -19.99
CA GLU A 386 9.58 8.98 -21.32
C GLU A 386 8.55 8.76 -22.44
N LEU A 387 7.74 7.70 -22.34
CA LEU A 387 6.66 7.44 -23.29
C LEU A 387 5.57 8.51 -23.22
N ILE A 388 5.15 8.91 -22.02
CA ILE A 388 4.19 10.00 -21.81
C ILE A 388 4.72 11.30 -22.42
N GLN A 389 5.98 11.64 -22.16
CA GLN A 389 6.62 12.81 -22.77
C GLN A 389 6.54 12.77 -24.30
N ALA A 390 6.88 11.63 -24.90
CA ALA A 390 6.87 11.49 -26.36
C ALA A 390 5.44 11.65 -26.93
N GLN A 391 4.44 11.05 -26.30
CA GLN A 391 3.03 11.17 -26.71
C GLN A 391 2.50 12.59 -26.57
N LEU A 392 2.83 13.29 -25.50
CA LEU A 392 2.49 14.71 -25.33
C LEU A 392 3.10 15.58 -26.42
N ASN A 393 4.38 15.35 -26.74
CA ASN A 393 5.07 16.11 -27.79
C ASN A 393 4.48 15.84 -29.19
N GLU A 394 3.96 14.63 -29.43
CA GLU A 394 3.31 14.26 -30.69
C GLU A 394 2.04 15.07 -30.95
N VAL A 395 1.29 15.44 -29.93
CA VAL A 395 0.01 16.15 -30.07
C VAL A 395 0.10 17.67 -29.92
N GLY A 396 1.30 18.22 -29.66
CA GLY A 396 1.49 19.68 -29.65
C GLY A 396 1.86 20.27 -28.28
N PHE A 397 2.11 19.46 -27.25
CA PHE A 397 2.80 19.94 -26.06
C PHE A 397 4.32 20.01 -26.30
N GLU A 398 5.02 20.82 -25.51
CA GLU A 398 6.47 20.81 -25.33
C GLU A 398 6.79 20.29 -23.93
N ALA A 399 6.71 18.96 -23.77
CA ALA A 399 6.88 18.31 -22.49
C ALA A 399 8.36 18.13 -22.13
N LYS A 400 8.74 18.53 -20.92
CA LYS A 400 10.08 18.33 -20.35
C LYS A 400 9.97 17.53 -19.06
N ILE A 401 10.80 16.48 -18.92
CA ILE A 401 10.83 15.65 -17.71
C ILE A 401 11.62 16.38 -16.62
N GLU A 402 11.04 16.48 -15.43
CA GLU A 402 11.71 16.88 -14.19
C GLU A 402 11.70 15.69 -13.22
N THR A 403 12.87 15.18 -12.87
CA THR A 403 12.98 14.13 -11.84
C THR A 403 13.31 14.78 -10.49
N ILE A 404 12.44 14.57 -9.50
CA ILE A 404 12.63 15.02 -8.12
C ILE A 404 13.02 13.83 -7.23
N PRO A 405 13.82 14.04 -6.15
CA PRO A 405 14.07 12.99 -5.17
C PRO A 405 12.78 12.48 -4.54
N GLY A 406 12.62 11.15 -4.40
CA GLY A 406 11.43 10.56 -3.77
C GLY A 406 11.16 11.08 -2.35
N THR A 407 12.21 11.45 -1.60
CA THR A 407 12.10 12.08 -0.27
C THR A 407 11.48 13.49 -0.29
N GLN A 408 11.49 14.18 -1.44
CA GLN A 408 10.88 15.50 -1.63
C GLN A 408 9.49 15.44 -2.26
N HIS A 409 9.08 14.27 -2.76
CA HIS A 409 7.82 14.09 -3.48
C HIS A 409 6.63 14.57 -2.65
N THR A 410 6.46 14.05 -1.44
CA THR A 410 5.36 14.45 -0.55
C THR A 410 5.32 15.95 -0.33
N GLN A 411 6.47 16.58 -0.09
CA GLN A 411 6.52 18.02 0.16
C GLN A 411 6.12 18.82 -1.08
N LEU A 412 6.75 18.57 -2.22
CA LEU A 412 6.58 19.37 -3.43
C LEU A 412 5.22 19.12 -4.11
N VAL A 413 4.76 17.86 -4.12
CA VAL A 413 3.54 17.46 -4.84
C VAL A 413 2.31 17.59 -3.98
N TYR A 414 2.34 17.02 -2.75
CA TYR A 414 1.13 16.89 -1.92
C TYR A 414 0.93 18.01 -0.90
N ILE A 415 1.99 18.72 -0.50
CA ILE A 415 1.90 19.80 0.49
C ILE A 415 1.94 21.16 -0.17
N GLU A 416 2.96 21.41 -1.00
CA GLU A 416 3.16 22.69 -1.67
C GLU A 416 2.33 22.82 -2.96
N HIS A 417 1.90 21.71 -3.55
CA HIS A 417 1.18 21.67 -4.84
C HIS A 417 1.90 22.48 -5.93
N SER A 418 3.22 22.38 -5.98
CA SER A 418 4.06 23.23 -6.83
C SER A 418 4.29 22.69 -8.24
N LYS A 419 3.63 21.57 -8.61
CA LYS A 419 3.83 20.86 -9.88
C LYS A 419 2.56 20.87 -10.72
N ALA A 420 2.68 21.26 -12.01
CA ALA A 420 1.54 21.32 -12.93
C ALA A 420 1.07 19.94 -13.40
N LEU A 421 2.01 19.03 -13.62
CA LEU A 421 1.75 17.65 -14.05
C LEU A 421 2.73 16.70 -13.34
N THR A 422 2.19 15.69 -12.68
CA THR A 422 3.02 14.69 -11.98
C THR A 422 2.60 13.27 -12.38
N PHE A 423 3.56 12.44 -12.76
CA PHE A 423 3.35 11.00 -12.88
C PHE A 423 3.48 10.35 -11.50
N ASP A 424 2.40 9.73 -11.05
CA ASP A 424 2.25 9.20 -9.70
C ASP A 424 1.47 7.88 -9.67
N GLY A 425 1.20 7.37 -8.47
CA GLY A 425 0.43 6.17 -8.23
C GLY A 425 -0.51 6.29 -7.04
N PHE A 426 -1.76 5.91 -7.23
CA PHE A 426 -2.75 5.82 -6.18
C PHE A 426 -2.87 4.38 -5.67
N ALA A 427 -2.56 4.15 -4.40
CA ALA A 427 -2.51 2.81 -3.80
C ALA A 427 -3.89 2.23 -3.41
N GLY A 428 -4.98 2.91 -3.76
CA GLY A 428 -6.32 2.52 -3.32
C GLY A 428 -6.61 2.89 -1.85
N ARG A 429 -7.83 2.60 -1.44
CA ARG A 429 -8.30 2.73 -0.06
C ARG A 429 -9.37 1.66 0.21
N GLU A 430 -9.53 1.29 1.47
CA GLU A 430 -10.53 0.30 1.88
C GLU A 430 -11.96 0.82 1.70
N SER A 431 -12.22 2.08 2.06
CA SER A 431 -13.48 2.74 1.75
C SER A 431 -13.40 3.47 0.41
N PRO A 432 -14.33 3.22 -0.54
CA PRO A 432 -14.40 3.98 -1.79
C PRO A 432 -14.58 5.48 -1.56
N VAL A 433 -15.36 5.87 -0.56
CA VAL A 433 -15.54 7.29 -0.20
C VAL A 433 -14.21 7.92 0.23
N GLN A 434 -13.39 7.19 0.97
CA GLN A 434 -12.05 7.64 1.33
C GLN A 434 -11.14 7.80 0.10
N ALA A 435 -11.24 6.91 -0.89
CA ALA A 435 -10.53 7.06 -2.16
C ALA A 435 -10.91 8.37 -2.86
N PHE A 436 -12.21 8.67 -2.94
CA PHE A 436 -12.69 9.95 -3.50
C PHE A 436 -12.20 11.16 -2.70
N GLN A 437 -12.17 11.07 -1.38
CA GLN A 437 -11.66 12.17 -0.53
C GLN A 437 -10.18 12.46 -0.78
N VAL A 438 -9.35 11.43 -0.96
CA VAL A 438 -7.91 11.60 -1.25
C VAL A 438 -7.66 12.18 -2.63
N LEU A 439 -8.39 11.68 -3.65
CA LEU A 439 -8.18 12.04 -5.05
C LEU A 439 -8.88 13.35 -5.45
N PHE A 440 -10.05 13.66 -4.86
CA PHE A 440 -10.95 14.67 -5.38
C PHE A 440 -11.51 15.62 -4.31
N GLY A 441 -11.36 15.30 -3.03
CA GLY A 441 -11.82 16.18 -1.94
C GLY A 441 -11.00 17.46 -1.86
N ALA A 442 -11.62 18.56 -1.39
CA ALA A 442 -10.94 19.86 -1.25
C ALA A 442 -9.72 19.83 -0.30
N GLN A 443 -9.60 18.83 0.57
CA GLN A 443 -8.44 18.59 1.44
C GLN A 443 -7.66 17.33 1.02
N GLY A 444 -7.99 16.74 -0.15
CA GLY A 444 -7.36 15.52 -0.64
C GLY A 444 -5.90 15.74 -1.03
N LEU A 445 -5.02 14.83 -0.64
CA LEU A 445 -3.59 14.94 -0.93
C LEU A 445 -3.29 14.96 -2.44
N MET A 446 -4.06 14.20 -3.23
CA MET A 446 -3.92 14.08 -4.69
C MET A 446 -4.90 14.98 -5.45
N ASN A 447 -5.40 16.04 -4.81
CA ASN A 447 -6.17 17.11 -5.44
C ASN A 447 -5.40 18.43 -5.30
N PRO A 448 -4.39 18.69 -6.15
CA PRO A 448 -3.50 19.84 -5.98
C PRO A 448 -4.22 21.18 -6.11
N ASN A 449 -5.30 21.23 -6.88
CA ASN A 449 -6.09 22.45 -7.07
C ASN A 449 -7.04 22.76 -5.92
N ARG A 450 -7.24 21.84 -4.94
CA ARG A 450 -8.15 22.01 -3.81
C ARG A 450 -9.60 22.33 -4.22
N TRP A 451 -9.93 22.11 -5.47
CA TRP A 451 -11.28 22.28 -5.98
C TRP A 451 -12.15 21.10 -5.61
N SER A 452 -13.41 21.35 -5.26
CA SER A 452 -14.39 20.29 -5.09
C SER A 452 -15.59 20.49 -6.01
N ASN A 453 -16.08 19.40 -6.60
CA ASN A 453 -17.26 19.41 -7.44
C ASN A 453 -18.53 19.25 -6.57
N PRO A 454 -19.46 20.24 -6.54
CA PRO A 454 -20.68 20.13 -5.74
C PRO A 454 -21.55 18.92 -6.12
N ALA A 455 -21.53 18.48 -7.38
CA ALA A 455 -22.28 17.30 -7.82
C ALA A 455 -21.66 16.01 -7.25
N LEU A 456 -20.32 15.92 -7.21
CA LEU A 456 -19.62 14.80 -6.58
C LEU A 456 -19.88 14.76 -5.07
N GLU A 457 -19.79 15.90 -4.39
CA GLU A 457 -20.06 15.99 -2.94
C GLU A 457 -21.49 15.56 -2.62
N ALA A 458 -22.46 16.01 -3.42
CA ALA A 458 -23.86 15.61 -3.25
C ALA A 458 -24.06 14.10 -3.50
N GLN A 459 -23.35 13.52 -4.47
CA GLN A 459 -23.41 12.10 -4.78
C GLN A 459 -22.73 11.26 -3.69
N LEU A 460 -21.55 11.68 -3.20
CA LEU A 460 -20.86 10.99 -2.10
C LEU A 460 -21.68 11.04 -0.81
N LYS A 461 -22.44 12.12 -0.58
CA LYS A 461 -23.38 12.17 0.54
C LYS A 461 -24.46 11.09 0.42
N LYS A 462 -25.02 10.84 -0.77
CA LYS A 462 -25.97 9.74 -0.98
C LYS A 462 -25.32 8.39 -0.74
N VAL A 463 -24.10 8.17 -1.28
CA VAL A 463 -23.31 6.95 -1.06
C VAL A 463 -23.13 6.69 0.44
N LYS A 464 -22.70 7.70 1.22
CA LYS A 464 -22.53 7.59 2.68
C LYS A 464 -23.84 7.29 3.41
N GLN A 465 -24.96 7.79 2.92
CA GLN A 465 -26.28 7.62 3.52
C GLN A 465 -26.99 6.33 3.12
N THR A 466 -26.43 5.53 2.23
CA THR A 466 -26.97 4.26 1.75
C THR A 466 -26.21 3.11 2.38
N PRO A 467 -26.88 2.11 2.99
CA PRO A 467 -26.23 0.90 3.47
C PRO A 467 -25.39 0.23 2.38
N THR A 468 -24.21 -0.25 2.74
CA THR A 468 -23.26 -0.83 1.76
C THR A 468 -23.72 -2.16 1.17
N ASP A 469 -24.71 -2.80 1.78
CA ASP A 469 -25.39 -4.03 1.34
C ASP A 469 -26.73 -3.75 0.62
N ALA A 470 -27.11 -2.49 0.42
CA ALA A 470 -28.31 -2.13 -0.34
C ALA A 470 -28.10 -2.31 -1.84
N ASP A 471 -29.14 -2.79 -2.55
CA ASP A 471 -29.11 -3.06 -4.00
C ASP A 471 -28.69 -1.84 -4.84
N GLU A 472 -29.04 -0.64 -4.40
CA GLU A 472 -28.71 0.62 -5.09
C GLU A 472 -27.29 1.14 -4.80
N TYR A 473 -26.58 0.63 -3.79
CA TYR A 473 -25.26 1.13 -3.38
C TYR A 473 -24.23 1.10 -4.51
N PRO A 474 -24.07 -0.01 -5.27
CA PRO A 474 -23.12 -0.05 -6.38
C PRO A 474 -23.41 1.03 -7.44
N ALA A 475 -24.67 1.22 -7.82
CA ALA A 475 -25.03 2.21 -8.82
C ALA A 475 -24.74 3.65 -8.37
N LEU A 476 -24.98 3.96 -7.09
CA LEU A 476 -24.67 5.27 -6.53
C LEU A 476 -23.17 5.53 -6.52
N LEU A 477 -22.36 4.51 -6.22
CA LEU A 477 -20.91 4.62 -6.20
C LEU A 477 -20.33 4.75 -7.61
N GLN A 478 -20.84 3.98 -8.58
CA GLN A 478 -20.45 4.06 -9.99
C GLN A 478 -20.81 5.44 -10.61
N GLU A 479 -21.92 6.03 -10.22
CA GLU A 479 -22.26 7.41 -10.63
C GLU A 479 -21.27 8.42 -10.02
N ALA A 480 -20.85 8.25 -8.76
CA ALA A 480 -19.79 9.08 -8.16
C ALA A 480 -18.47 8.94 -8.94
N THR A 481 -18.11 7.72 -9.36
CA THR A 481 -16.93 7.47 -10.20
C THR A 481 -17.05 8.20 -11.52
N LYS A 482 -18.22 8.15 -12.18
CA LYS A 482 -18.46 8.84 -13.45
C LYS A 482 -18.31 10.35 -13.30
N ILE A 483 -18.95 10.95 -12.30
CA ILE A 483 -18.81 12.39 -12.02
C ILE A 483 -17.34 12.75 -11.78
N ALA A 484 -16.62 11.99 -10.97
CA ALA A 484 -15.23 12.26 -10.67
C ALA A 484 -14.34 12.21 -11.91
N VAL A 485 -14.37 11.10 -12.67
CA VAL A 485 -13.50 10.89 -13.83
C VAL A 485 -13.75 11.92 -14.95
N THR A 486 -15.02 12.34 -15.14
CA THR A 486 -15.38 13.29 -16.19
C THR A 486 -15.18 14.75 -15.79
N SER A 487 -15.14 15.07 -14.49
CA SER A 487 -15.05 16.46 -14.01
C SER A 487 -13.65 16.86 -13.53
N TYR A 488 -12.84 15.91 -13.06
CA TYR A 488 -11.50 16.21 -12.54
C TYR A 488 -10.42 15.99 -13.58
N PRO A 489 -9.29 16.69 -13.46
CA PRO A 489 -8.21 16.65 -14.44
C PRO A 489 -7.35 15.38 -14.34
N ASN A 490 -7.39 14.65 -13.21
CA ASN A 490 -6.61 13.43 -13.00
C ASN A 490 -6.81 12.43 -14.16
N THR A 491 -5.72 11.88 -14.65
CA THR A 491 -5.73 10.96 -15.79
C THR A 491 -5.19 9.60 -15.34
N PHE A 492 -6.09 8.64 -15.13
CA PHE A 492 -5.73 7.27 -14.75
C PHE A 492 -5.19 6.50 -15.97
N LEU A 493 -4.22 5.62 -15.76
CA LEU A 493 -3.48 4.99 -16.84
C LEU A 493 -3.64 3.47 -16.86
N PHE A 494 -3.14 2.77 -15.85
CA PHE A 494 -3.21 1.31 -15.77
C PHE A 494 -3.09 0.83 -14.32
N GLN A 495 -3.73 -0.29 -14.03
CA GLN A 495 -3.57 -1.01 -12.78
C GLN A 495 -2.24 -1.77 -12.78
N THR A 496 -1.48 -1.63 -11.70
CA THR A 496 -0.23 -2.36 -11.53
C THR A 496 -0.43 -3.46 -10.48
N PRO A 497 -0.42 -4.73 -10.89
CA PRO A 497 -0.54 -5.83 -9.93
C PRO A 497 0.70 -5.94 -9.05
N SER A 498 0.56 -6.60 -7.90
CA SER A 498 1.70 -7.05 -7.12
C SER A 498 2.27 -8.31 -7.77
N ILE A 499 3.55 -8.28 -8.13
CA ILE A 499 4.25 -9.44 -8.72
C ILE A 499 5.19 -10.00 -7.67
N ILE A 500 4.95 -11.25 -7.25
CA ILE A 500 5.73 -11.93 -6.22
C ILE A 500 6.44 -13.11 -6.86
N VAL A 501 7.76 -13.15 -6.74
CA VAL A 501 8.57 -14.32 -7.03
C VAL A 501 8.77 -15.12 -5.74
N ARG A 502 8.64 -16.44 -5.79
CA ARG A 502 8.79 -17.32 -4.62
C ARG A 502 9.49 -18.63 -4.93
N LYS A 503 10.08 -19.22 -3.87
CA LYS A 503 10.70 -20.56 -3.88
C LYS A 503 10.52 -21.18 -2.50
N GLY A 504 10.04 -22.43 -2.45
CA GLY A 504 9.81 -23.11 -1.18
C GLY A 504 8.66 -22.53 -0.34
N ALA A 505 7.76 -21.76 -0.96
CA ALA A 505 6.54 -21.27 -0.33
C ALA A 505 5.33 -21.49 -1.24
N SER A 506 4.15 -21.72 -0.66
CA SER A 506 2.91 -21.76 -1.40
C SER A 506 2.46 -20.35 -1.83
N LYS A 507 1.47 -20.29 -2.74
CA LYS A 507 0.90 -19.01 -3.22
C LYS A 507 0.31 -18.18 -2.08
N VAL A 508 0.54 -16.87 -2.13
CA VAL A 508 -0.05 -15.90 -1.21
C VAL A 508 -1.48 -15.59 -1.65
N SER A 509 -2.41 -15.55 -0.71
CA SER A 509 -3.77 -15.06 -0.97
C SER A 509 -3.78 -13.53 -0.98
N ALA A 510 -4.62 -12.94 -1.82
CA ALA A 510 -4.81 -11.49 -1.87
C ALA A 510 -6.28 -11.14 -1.62
N LYS A 511 -6.48 -10.07 -0.88
CA LYS A 511 -7.69 -9.28 -0.83
C LYS A 511 -7.40 -7.95 -1.55
N PRO A 512 -8.37 -7.17 -1.98
CA PRO A 512 -8.13 -6.02 -2.86
C PRO A 512 -7.02 -5.07 -2.41
N SER A 513 -6.88 -4.85 -1.11
CA SER A 513 -5.88 -3.95 -0.53
C SER A 513 -4.77 -4.66 0.25
N LEU A 514 -4.91 -5.97 0.56
CA LEU A 514 -4.01 -6.69 1.48
C LEU A 514 -3.61 -8.07 0.93
N LEU A 515 -2.31 -8.37 1.00
CA LEU A 515 -1.82 -9.75 0.92
C LEU A 515 -2.07 -10.45 2.26
N ARG A 516 -2.54 -11.70 2.21
CA ARG A 516 -2.84 -12.50 3.40
C ARG A 516 -1.94 -13.74 3.40
N PHE A 517 -1.35 -13.99 4.55
CA PHE A 517 -0.36 -15.06 4.72
C PHE A 517 -0.89 -16.26 5.51
N GLU A 518 -2.14 -16.23 5.94
CA GLU A 518 -2.84 -17.41 6.48
C GLU A 518 -2.93 -18.48 5.39
N GLY A 519 -2.67 -19.72 5.74
CA GLY A 519 -2.59 -20.84 4.78
C GLY A 519 -1.29 -20.94 3.99
N VAL A 520 -0.44 -19.92 4.00
CA VAL A 520 0.87 -19.98 3.30
C VAL A 520 1.79 -20.93 4.05
N THR A 521 2.36 -21.90 3.32
CA THR A 521 3.37 -22.84 3.82
C THR A 521 4.77 -22.44 3.36
N ALA A 522 5.79 -22.74 4.15
CA ALA A 522 7.19 -22.63 3.76
C ALA A 522 7.90 -23.96 4.02
N SER A 523 8.78 -24.37 3.09
CA SER A 523 9.58 -25.62 3.14
C SER A 523 11.07 -25.33 3.30
#